data_6165f22ec778a23133db76d73bc0d0e9
#
_entry.id   6165f22ec778a23133db76d73bc0d0e9
#
_cell.length_a   1.000
_cell.length_b   1.000
_cell.length_c   1.000
_cell.angle_alpha   90.00
_cell.angle_beta   90.00
_cell.angle_gamma   90.00
#
_symmetry.space_group_name_H-M   'P 1'
#
loop_
_entity.id
_entity.type
_entity.pdbx_description
1 polymer ?
#
loop_
_entity_poly.entity_id
_entity_poly.type
_entity_poly.pdbx_seq_one_letter_code
_entity_poly.pdbx_strand_id
1 'polypeptide(L)'
;MDLYWILKKVTETGILIDKVQRAEFKKTLLTALSTKEKELDELIPKELCRHKEYKLTPATFRCRECKGRGHSGGKDHEPCKDCRGTGTKITEGSEGYNGVARVPKHTELISGHVQGGSGEYYVRSIDEPKFNCKTGKFNWSFRWLFNSKSPLQVRDYIKWKGHPVPKHRKSGEATTGQKDLEALARRFKDPFYKKILELRSISDLLSKFADNPWWSPAKDGRIHPSFNFNPSTGRLAASRPNIQQSVKRGEYGALFRNQFIASPGMLLVAVDYSSIEAVLTGWFGKDEEFIKAAKLSIHAILASHYLKQLGKWDEPISMSWDLDKIKSAISIIKKKFYPAYDQSKRVVYLSLYGGKPRMIYYQNPGVFNSIKECTQLQDMFFSTLAVKIKKWQSDVLELAHRQCYLENPFGHRHYFFDVLNEKGGMGSQAKDALAELPQSTASSIYKEVMVRRRPELTDYLLSPIHDELLFQLPENAKDDLIEEIVTEMERPIPELDGLAIGVEWSAGHKWGEMG
;
A
#
# COMPACT_ATOMS: atom_id res chain seq x y z
N MET A 1 -26.55 21.51 0.49
CA MET A 1 -25.90 21.06 -0.78
C MET A 1 -25.78 19.55 -0.71
N ASP A 2 -26.11 18.83 -1.77
CA ASP A 2 -26.01 17.36 -1.80
C ASP A 2 -24.53 16.95 -1.82
N LEU A 3 -24.15 15.94 -1.06
CA LEU A 3 -22.80 15.37 -1.00
C LEU A 3 -22.24 15.01 -2.39
N TYR A 4 -23.12 14.57 -3.31
CA TYR A 4 -22.73 14.31 -4.69
C TYR A 4 -22.11 15.54 -5.37
N TRP A 5 -22.73 16.72 -5.23
CA TRP A 5 -22.22 17.95 -5.84
C TRP A 5 -20.92 18.43 -5.22
N ILE A 6 -20.76 18.22 -3.91
CA ILE A 6 -19.49 18.52 -3.21
C ILE A 6 -18.37 17.65 -3.75
N LEU A 7 -18.58 16.33 -3.83
CA LEU A 7 -17.59 15.40 -4.35
C LEU A 7 -17.29 15.62 -5.84
N LYS A 8 -18.29 16.01 -6.62
CA LYS A 8 -18.10 16.43 -8.01
C LYS A 8 -17.18 17.65 -8.10
N LYS A 9 -17.43 18.68 -7.29
CA LYS A 9 -16.58 19.88 -7.21
C LYS A 9 -15.16 19.55 -6.79
N VAL A 10 -14.99 18.72 -5.77
CA VAL A 10 -13.67 18.19 -5.32
C VAL A 10 -12.95 17.50 -6.47
N THR A 11 -13.64 16.64 -7.23
CA THR A 11 -13.07 15.97 -8.42
C THR A 11 -12.67 17.00 -9.49
N GLU A 12 -13.50 17.98 -9.79
CA GLU A 12 -13.23 19.02 -10.78
C GLU A 12 -12.07 19.94 -10.36
N THR A 13 -12.00 20.30 -9.07
CA THR A 13 -10.88 21.09 -8.52
C THR A 13 -9.55 20.36 -8.62
N GLY A 14 -9.49 19.10 -8.20
CA GLY A 14 -8.29 18.27 -8.24
C GLY A 14 -7.15 18.77 -7.36
N ILE A 15 -6.05 18.01 -7.31
CA ILE A 15 -4.87 18.28 -6.48
C ILE A 15 -3.67 18.58 -7.39
N LEU A 16 -3.00 19.71 -7.16
CA LEU A 16 -1.86 20.15 -7.97
C LEU A 16 -0.63 19.25 -7.74
N ILE A 17 0.04 18.92 -8.84
CA ILE A 17 1.22 18.03 -8.84
C ILE A 17 2.46 18.80 -9.28
N ASP A 18 3.49 18.75 -8.46
CA ASP A 18 4.84 19.12 -8.84
C ASP A 18 5.46 18.03 -9.73
N LYS A 19 5.60 18.33 -11.01
CA LYS A 19 6.13 17.40 -12.01
C LYS A 19 7.61 17.05 -11.75
N VAL A 20 8.38 17.97 -11.15
CA VAL A 20 9.79 17.74 -10.80
C VAL A 20 9.90 16.75 -9.66
N GLN A 21 9.13 16.97 -8.57
CA GLN A 21 9.08 16.04 -7.43
C GLN A 21 8.56 14.67 -7.85
N ARG A 22 7.58 14.62 -8.76
CA ARG A 22 7.08 13.36 -9.32
C ARG A 22 8.16 12.60 -10.10
N ALA A 23 8.92 13.30 -10.94
CA ALA A 23 10.03 12.70 -11.68
C ALA A 23 11.13 12.20 -10.75
N GLU A 24 11.45 12.95 -9.71
CA GLU A 24 12.43 12.57 -8.69
C GLU A 24 11.98 11.35 -7.89
N PHE A 25 10.71 11.28 -7.49
CA PHE A 25 10.14 10.08 -6.85
C PHE A 25 10.34 8.84 -7.72
N LYS A 26 9.97 8.90 -9.01
CA LYS A 26 10.16 7.79 -9.95
C LYS A 26 11.63 7.42 -10.12
N LYS A 27 12.52 8.40 -10.29
CA LYS A 27 13.97 8.20 -10.45
C LYS A 27 14.57 7.54 -9.22
N THR A 28 14.22 8.00 -8.02
CA THR A 28 14.70 7.44 -6.76
C THR A 28 14.29 5.97 -6.61
N LEU A 29 13.02 5.64 -6.92
CA LEU A 29 12.56 4.25 -6.87
C LEU A 29 13.27 3.36 -7.91
N LEU A 30 13.51 3.85 -9.13
CA LEU A 30 14.23 3.08 -10.15
C LEU A 30 15.69 2.83 -9.76
N THR A 31 16.35 3.83 -9.20
CA THR A 31 17.72 3.69 -8.69
C THR A 31 17.79 2.70 -7.54
N ALA A 32 16.88 2.82 -6.57
CA ALA A 32 16.77 1.89 -5.44
C ALA A 32 16.49 0.45 -5.91
N LEU A 33 15.57 0.28 -6.88
CA LEU A 33 15.26 -1.02 -7.46
C LEU A 33 16.50 -1.66 -8.08
N SER A 34 17.21 -0.93 -8.94
CA SER A 34 18.44 -1.41 -9.60
C SER A 34 19.54 -1.80 -8.60
N THR A 35 19.74 -0.99 -7.56
CA THR A 35 20.71 -1.28 -6.50
C THR A 35 20.33 -2.55 -5.75
N LYS A 36 19.05 -2.68 -5.36
CA LYS A 36 18.57 -3.85 -4.62
C LYS A 36 18.53 -5.13 -5.46
N GLU A 37 18.31 -5.02 -6.77
CA GLU A 37 18.41 -6.16 -7.69
C GLU A 37 19.85 -6.70 -7.77
N LYS A 38 20.85 -5.82 -7.83
CA LYS A 38 22.26 -6.22 -7.78
C LYS A 38 22.62 -6.90 -6.45
N GLU A 39 22.24 -6.29 -5.33
CA GLU A 39 22.45 -6.87 -4.00
C GLU A 39 21.76 -8.23 -3.83
N LEU A 40 20.62 -8.44 -4.46
CA LEU A 40 19.94 -9.74 -4.47
C LEU A 40 20.69 -10.74 -5.34
N ASP A 41 21.13 -10.36 -6.55
CA ASP A 41 21.83 -11.27 -7.47
C ASP A 41 23.12 -11.82 -6.85
N GLU A 42 23.82 -11.04 -6.02
CA GLU A 42 25.01 -11.48 -5.25
C GLU A 42 24.67 -12.58 -4.23
N LEU A 43 23.44 -12.64 -3.73
CA LEU A 43 22.99 -13.67 -2.79
C LEU A 43 22.50 -14.95 -3.48
N ILE A 44 22.27 -14.91 -4.80
CA ILE A 44 21.71 -16.05 -5.53
C ILE A 44 22.81 -16.99 -5.99
N PRO A 45 22.76 -18.28 -5.61
CA PRO A 45 23.68 -19.28 -6.12
C PRO A 45 23.55 -19.45 -7.62
N LYS A 46 24.67 -19.62 -8.30
CA LYS A 46 24.70 -19.80 -9.77
C LYS A 46 23.87 -21.01 -10.22
N GLU A 47 23.77 -22.05 -9.40
CA GLU A 47 22.98 -23.25 -9.66
C GLU A 47 21.46 -22.97 -9.78
N LEU A 48 20.98 -21.92 -9.12
CA LEU A 48 19.59 -21.50 -9.21
C LEU A 48 19.30 -20.60 -10.42
N CYS A 49 20.35 -20.10 -11.07
CA CYS A 49 20.21 -19.30 -12.27
C CYS A 49 19.93 -20.24 -13.45
N ARG A 50 18.80 -20.04 -14.13
CA ARG A 50 18.43 -20.83 -15.28
C ARG A 50 19.30 -20.46 -16.47
N HIS A 51 19.85 -21.47 -17.14
CA HIS A 51 20.60 -21.33 -18.37
C HIS A 51 19.76 -21.81 -19.54
N LYS A 52 19.82 -21.15 -20.66
CA LYS A 52 19.18 -21.59 -21.89
C LYS A 52 20.05 -21.25 -23.08
N GLU A 53 20.22 -22.21 -23.96
CA GLU A 53 20.86 -22.00 -25.26
C GLU A 53 19.82 -21.61 -26.30
N TYR A 54 20.13 -20.57 -27.06
CA TYR A 54 19.31 -20.12 -28.17
C TYR A 54 20.10 -20.22 -29.45
N LYS A 55 19.49 -20.80 -30.45
CA LYS A 55 20.00 -20.77 -31.84
C LYS A 55 19.36 -19.61 -32.55
N LEU A 56 20.15 -18.62 -32.90
CA LEU A 56 19.71 -17.45 -33.62
C LEU A 56 19.95 -17.66 -35.10
N THR A 57 18.91 -17.51 -35.91
CA THR A 57 19.03 -17.45 -37.37
C THR A 57 18.72 -16.02 -37.82
N PRO A 58 19.51 -15.46 -38.74
CA PRO A 58 19.22 -14.14 -39.29
C PRO A 58 17.80 -14.07 -39.83
N ALA A 59 17.13 -12.95 -39.63
CA ALA A 59 15.83 -12.74 -40.23
C ALA A 59 16.00 -12.66 -41.77
N THR A 60 15.25 -13.49 -42.45
CA THR A 60 15.18 -13.44 -43.91
C THR A 60 13.88 -12.75 -44.32
N PHE A 61 14.01 -11.72 -45.14
CA PHE A 61 12.87 -10.99 -45.69
C PHE A 61 12.68 -11.41 -47.15
N ARG A 62 11.43 -11.43 -47.60
CA ARG A 62 11.17 -11.58 -49.04
C ARG A 62 11.92 -10.51 -49.81
N CYS A 63 12.70 -10.92 -50.81
CA CYS A 63 13.35 -9.97 -51.68
C CYS A 63 12.30 -9.08 -52.34
N ARG A 64 12.46 -7.77 -52.24
CA ARG A 64 11.51 -6.78 -52.77
C ARG A 64 11.51 -6.80 -54.31
N GLU A 65 12.65 -7.01 -54.89
CA GLU A 65 12.84 -7.00 -56.36
C GLU A 65 12.14 -8.18 -57.05
N CYS A 66 12.41 -9.38 -56.59
CA CYS A 66 11.76 -10.58 -57.18
C CYS A 66 10.48 -10.99 -56.41
N LYS A 67 10.05 -10.26 -55.39
CA LYS A 67 8.90 -10.56 -54.56
C LYS A 67 8.90 -11.98 -53.98
N GLY A 68 10.09 -12.48 -53.65
CA GLY A 68 10.30 -13.81 -53.09
C GLY A 68 10.40 -14.96 -54.11
N ARG A 69 10.36 -14.70 -55.39
CA ARG A 69 10.43 -15.73 -56.44
C ARG A 69 11.84 -16.29 -56.67
N GLY A 70 12.87 -15.58 -56.28
CA GLY A 70 14.26 -15.97 -56.52
C GLY A 70 14.80 -15.65 -57.91
N HIS A 71 13.97 -15.28 -58.86
CA HIS A 71 14.36 -14.96 -60.23
C HIS A 71 13.73 -13.67 -60.76
N SER A 72 14.35 -13.06 -61.71
CA SER A 72 13.81 -11.95 -62.50
C SER A 72 12.60 -12.44 -63.29
N GLY A 73 11.52 -11.69 -63.35
CA GLY A 73 10.27 -12.11 -63.98
C GLY A 73 10.31 -12.21 -65.52
N GLY A 74 11.48 -12.36 -66.17
CA GLY A 74 11.66 -12.50 -67.60
C GLY A 74 11.56 -13.97 -68.06
N LYS A 75 11.53 -14.15 -69.36
CA LYS A 75 11.39 -15.48 -70.01
C LYS A 75 12.55 -16.45 -69.69
N ASP A 76 13.69 -15.94 -69.25
CA ASP A 76 14.91 -16.75 -69.08
C ASP A 76 15.17 -17.17 -67.65
N HIS A 77 14.28 -16.87 -66.69
CA HIS A 77 14.38 -17.22 -65.26
C HIS A 77 15.75 -16.96 -64.59
N GLU A 78 16.45 -15.94 -65.06
CA GLU A 78 17.74 -15.55 -64.43
C GLU A 78 17.61 -15.34 -62.94
N PRO A 79 18.61 -15.78 -62.15
CA PRO A 79 18.60 -15.54 -60.73
C PRO A 79 18.50 -14.04 -60.40
N CYS A 80 17.61 -13.68 -59.52
CA CYS A 80 17.48 -12.28 -59.07
C CYS A 80 18.81 -11.77 -58.55
N LYS A 81 19.32 -10.68 -59.16
CA LYS A 81 20.60 -10.07 -58.79
C LYS A 81 20.64 -9.60 -57.34
N ASP A 82 19.51 -9.22 -56.82
CA ASP A 82 19.38 -8.65 -55.51
C ASP A 82 19.44 -9.69 -54.37
N CYS A 83 18.84 -10.85 -54.54
CA CYS A 83 18.85 -11.96 -53.58
C CYS A 83 19.68 -13.19 -54.06
N ARG A 84 20.35 -13.08 -55.19
CA ARG A 84 21.15 -14.16 -55.82
C ARG A 84 20.40 -15.48 -55.94
N GLY A 85 19.15 -15.42 -56.33
CA GLY A 85 18.31 -16.58 -56.55
C GLY A 85 17.61 -17.15 -55.33
N THR A 86 17.87 -16.67 -54.13
CA THR A 86 17.29 -17.25 -52.89
C THR A 86 15.85 -16.83 -52.62
N GLY A 87 15.35 -15.81 -53.29
CA GLY A 87 14.03 -15.21 -53.03
C GLY A 87 13.95 -14.42 -51.73
N THR A 88 14.98 -14.46 -50.93
CA THR A 88 15.06 -13.82 -49.61
C THR A 88 16.34 -13.01 -49.44
N LYS A 89 16.26 -11.94 -48.70
CA LYS A 89 17.41 -11.14 -48.27
C LYS A 89 17.65 -11.27 -46.79
N ILE A 90 18.91 -11.32 -46.41
CA ILE A 90 19.32 -11.20 -45.02
C ILE A 90 19.60 -9.71 -44.77
N THR A 91 18.92 -9.12 -43.82
CA THR A 91 19.19 -7.73 -43.42
C THR A 91 20.43 -7.68 -42.57
N GLU A 92 21.40 -6.91 -43.00
CA GLU A 92 22.54 -6.50 -42.16
C GLU A 92 22.02 -5.50 -41.12
N GLY A 93 22.16 -5.87 -39.86
CA GLY A 93 21.90 -4.94 -38.74
C GLY A 93 20.52 -5.01 -38.13
N SER A 94 20.50 -5.49 -36.98
CA SER A 94 19.81 -5.11 -35.74
C SER A 94 18.33 -5.39 -35.55
N GLU A 95 17.44 -5.42 -36.49
CA GLU A 95 16.01 -5.47 -36.17
C GLU A 95 15.29 -6.63 -36.87
N GLY A 96 15.52 -7.83 -36.41
CA GLY A 96 14.72 -8.94 -36.87
C GLY A 96 15.50 -10.22 -37.12
N TYR A 97 15.61 -11.02 -36.10
CA TYR A 97 16.03 -12.42 -36.24
C TYR A 97 14.82 -13.32 -36.11
N ASN A 98 14.62 -14.20 -37.12
CA ASN A 98 13.62 -15.23 -37.03
C ASN A 98 13.97 -16.21 -35.90
N GLY A 99 13.08 -16.38 -34.95
CA GLY A 99 13.24 -17.32 -33.84
C GLY A 99 13.68 -16.71 -32.52
N VAL A 100 14.16 -15.46 -32.49
CA VAL A 100 14.34 -14.73 -31.24
C VAL A 100 13.44 -13.50 -31.23
N ALA A 101 12.19 -13.75 -31.12
CA ALA A 101 11.24 -12.66 -30.97
C ALA A 101 11.49 -11.80 -29.75
N ARG A 102 12.19 -12.33 -28.72
CA ARG A 102 12.55 -11.58 -27.50
C ARG A 102 13.63 -12.33 -26.75
N VAL A 103 14.79 -11.71 -26.53
CA VAL A 103 15.67 -12.11 -25.44
C VAL A 103 14.90 -11.81 -24.15
N PRO A 104 14.73 -12.77 -23.24
CA PRO A 104 13.99 -12.54 -22.03
C PRO A 104 14.62 -11.39 -21.25
N LYS A 105 13.79 -10.46 -20.73
CA LYS A 105 14.25 -9.46 -19.76
C LYS A 105 14.97 -10.18 -18.62
N HIS A 106 15.99 -9.55 -18.04
CA HIS A 106 16.83 -10.13 -16.99
C HIS A 106 17.64 -11.35 -17.41
N THR A 107 18.34 -11.26 -18.54
CA THR A 107 19.30 -12.27 -18.97
C THR A 107 20.71 -11.69 -19.05
N GLU A 108 21.70 -12.53 -18.74
CA GLU A 108 23.10 -12.25 -18.94
C GLU A 108 23.68 -13.22 -19.97
N LEU A 109 24.42 -12.69 -20.95
CA LEU A 109 25.10 -13.54 -21.91
C LEU A 109 26.29 -14.22 -21.24
N ILE A 110 26.29 -15.57 -21.24
CA ILE A 110 27.37 -16.39 -20.68
C ILE A 110 28.38 -16.75 -21.78
N SER A 111 27.89 -17.14 -22.94
CA SER A 111 28.72 -17.49 -24.09
C SER A 111 27.96 -17.27 -25.40
N GLY A 112 28.68 -16.94 -26.44
CA GLY A 112 28.16 -16.83 -27.80
C GLY A 112 29.07 -17.56 -28.79
N HIS A 113 28.48 -18.28 -29.72
CA HIS A 113 29.20 -19.03 -30.74
C HIS A 113 28.63 -18.70 -32.13
N VAL A 114 29.54 -18.41 -33.06
CA VAL A 114 29.20 -18.18 -34.47
C VAL A 114 29.51 -19.45 -35.25
N GLN A 115 28.50 -20.03 -35.88
CA GLN A 115 28.71 -21.16 -36.82
C GLN A 115 28.88 -20.59 -38.22
N GLY A 116 30.10 -20.64 -38.74
CA GLY A 116 30.37 -20.39 -40.17
C GLY A 116 30.84 -19.00 -40.58
N GLY A 117 31.48 -18.24 -39.71
CA GLY A 117 32.09 -16.94 -40.04
C GLY A 117 32.64 -16.16 -38.86
N SER A 118 33.63 -15.29 -39.13
CA SER A 118 34.12 -14.31 -38.15
C SER A 118 33.17 -13.10 -38.12
N GLY A 119 32.42 -12.93 -37.06
CA GLY A 119 31.58 -11.77 -36.85
C GLY A 119 31.76 -11.20 -35.44
N GLU A 120 31.87 -9.87 -35.34
CA GLU A 120 31.82 -9.18 -34.06
C GLU A 120 30.35 -8.98 -33.69
N TYR A 121 30.02 -9.27 -32.42
CA TYR A 121 28.70 -9.05 -31.88
C TYR A 121 28.80 -8.19 -30.61
N TYR A 122 27.86 -7.28 -30.50
CA TYR A 122 27.75 -6.39 -29.36
C TYR A 122 26.48 -6.68 -28.57
N VAL A 123 26.62 -7.03 -27.32
CA VAL A 123 25.53 -6.98 -26.33
C VAL A 123 25.53 -5.58 -25.74
N ARG A 124 24.57 -4.75 -26.10
CA ARG A 124 24.56 -3.34 -25.71
C ARG A 124 24.00 -3.11 -24.30
N SER A 125 23.15 -3.99 -23.83
CA SER A 125 22.64 -4.02 -22.45
C SER A 125 21.89 -5.34 -22.21
N ILE A 126 21.59 -5.62 -20.94
CA ILE A 126 20.76 -6.76 -20.54
C ILE A 126 19.36 -6.72 -21.18
N ASP A 127 18.89 -5.53 -21.60
CA ASP A 127 17.53 -5.33 -22.12
C ASP A 127 17.39 -5.45 -23.64
N GLU A 128 18.44 -5.17 -24.42
CA GLU A 128 18.42 -5.25 -25.89
C GLU A 128 19.76 -5.65 -26.46
N PRO A 129 20.02 -6.93 -26.70
CA PRO A 129 21.19 -7.34 -27.43
C PRO A 129 21.09 -6.90 -28.90
N LYS A 130 21.97 -6.03 -29.36
CA LYS A 130 22.13 -5.71 -30.78
C LYS A 130 23.23 -6.58 -31.37
N PHE A 131 22.87 -7.35 -32.38
CA PHE A 131 23.80 -8.21 -33.11
C PHE A 131 24.20 -7.55 -34.41
N ASN A 132 25.49 -7.47 -34.66
CA ASN A 132 26.00 -7.14 -35.98
C ASN A 132 26.61 -8.41 -36.55
N CYS A 133 25.89 -9.02 -37.49
CA CYS A 133 26.28 -10.30 -38.07
C CYS A 133 26.29 -10.23 -39.58
N LYS A 134 27.43 -10.51 -40.20
CA LYS A 134 27.56 -10.52 -41.65
C LYS A 134 27.07 -11.83 -42.30
N THR A 135 27.13 -12.93 -41.62
CA THR A 135 26.61 -14.22 -42.10
C THR A 135 26.58 -15.25 -40.98
N GLY A 136 25.52 -16.05 -40.87
CA GLY A 136 25.57 -17.30 -40.16
C GLY A 136 24.58 -17.48 -39.01
N LYS A 137 24.59 -18.68 -38.45
CA LYS A 137 23.78 -19.08 -37.30
C LYS A 137 24.59 -18.82 -36.03
N PHE A 138 23.95 -18.22 -35.04
CA PHE A 138 24.55 -18.00 -33.72
C PHE A 138 23.94 -18.92 -32.69
N ASN A 139 24.78 -19.51 -31.84
CA ASN A 139 24.35 -20.17 -30.61
C ASN A 139 24.73 -19.26 -29.46
N TRP A 140 23.76 -18.95 -28.60
CA TRP A 140 23.97 -18.10 -27.43
C TRP A 140 23.51 -18.85 -26.20
N SER A 141 24.29 -18.74 -25.13
CA SER A 141 23.95 -19.22 -23.81
C SER A 141 23.68 -18.03 -22.90
N PHE A 142 22.50 -17.97 -22.35
CA PHE A 142 22.07 -16.89 -21.46
C PHE A 142 21.86 -17.44 -20.05
N ARG A 143 22.34 -16.71 -19.08
CA ARG A 143 21.95 -16.86 -17.68
C ARG A 143 20.78 -15.91 -17.40
N TRP A 144 19.66 -16.44 -16.95
CA TRP A 144 18.60 -15.61 -16.46
C TRP A 144 18.92 -15.11 -15.07
N LEU A 145 18.93 -13.79 -14.90
CA LEU A 145 19.00 -13.17 -13.59
C LEU A 145 17.77 -13.57 -12.76
N PHE A 146 17.97 -13.62 -11.47
CA PHE A 146 16.92 -14.01 -10.54
C PHE A 146 15.77 -12.99 -10.56
N ASN A 147 14.55 -13.47 -10.81
CA ASN A 147 13.36 -12.62 -10.79
C ASN A 147 12.68 -12.68 -9.42
N SER A 148 12.82 -11.61 -8.64
CA SER A 148 12.21 -11.45 -7.31
C SER A 148 10.67 -11.57 -7.31
N LYS A 149 10.03 -11.27 -8.44
CA LYS A 149 8.58 -11.38 -8.63
C LYS A 149 8.11 -12.80 -8.98
N SER A 150 9.02 -13.71 -9.37
CA SER A 150 8.67 -15.08 -9.73
C SER A 150 8.44 -15.94 -8.48
N PRO A 151 7.21 -16.37 -8.16
CA PRO A 151 6.95 -17.26 -7.04
C PRO A 151 7.71 -18.59 -7.17
N LEU A 152 7.94 -19.06 -8.41
CA LEU A 152 8.65 -20.29 -8.68
C LEU A 152 10.13 -20.18 -8.28
N GLN A 153 10.83 -19.13 -8.74
CA GLN A 153 12.24 -18.93 -8.41
C GLN A 153 12.46 -18.69 -6.91
N VAL A 154 11.57 -17.96 -6.26
CA VAL A 154 11.61 -17.75 -4.81
C VAL A 154 11.42 -19.08 -4.06
N ARG A 155 10.51 -19.95 -4.52
CA ARG A 155 10.33 -21.29 -3.95
C ARG A 155 11.56 -22.18 -4.17
N ASP A 156 12.18 -22.08 -5.34
CA ASP A 156 13.40 -22.85 -5.65
C ASP A 156 14.54 -22.46 -4.69
N TYR A 157 14.70 -21.16 -4.38
CA TYR A 157 15.65 -20.71 -3.37
C TYR A 157 15.32 -21.24 -1.97
N ILE A 158 14.05 -21.18 -1.54
CA ILE A 158 13.61 -21.68 -0.24
C ILE A 158 13.96 -23.17 -0.10
N LYS A 159 13.70 -23.97 -1.13
CA LYS A 159 14.04 -25.40 -1.18
C LYS A 159 15.55 -25.63 -1.15
N TRP A 160 16.31 -24.88 -1.94
CA TRP A 160 17.77 -24.99 -2.00
C TRP A 160 18.41 -24.76 -0.64
N LYS A 161 17.88 -23.81 0.15
CA LYS A 161 18.30 -23.56 1.53
C LYS A 161 17.83 -24.64 2.53
N GLY A 162 17.03 -25.62 2.11
CA GLY A 162 16.44 -26.60 3.02
C GLY A 162 15.36 -26.01 3.94
N HIS A 163 14.85 -24.82 3.62
CA HIS A 163 13.79 -24.19 4.41
C HIS A 163 12.42 -24.72 4.00
N PRO A 164 11.43 -24.79 4.93
CA PRO A 164 10.08 -25.23 4.61
C PRO A 164 9.38 -24.22 3.69
N VAL A 165 8.87 -24.70 2.55
CA VAL A 165 8.06 -23.88 1.66
C VAL A 165 6.69 -23.63 2.30
N PRO A 166 6.31 -22.36 2.55
CA PRO A 166 5.02 -22.04 3.12
C PRO A 166 3.87 -22.51 2.23
N LYS A 167 2.74 -22.88 2.86
CA LYS A 167 1.52 -23.30 2.16
C LYS A 167 0.35 -22.42 2.55
N HIS A 168 -0.46 -22.07 1.57
CA HIS A 168 -1.69 -21.33 1.81
C HIS A 168 -2.66 -22.20 2.62
N ARG A 169 -3.24 -21.64 3.68
CA ARG A 169 -4.04 -22.39 4.66
C ARG A 169 -5.28 -23.07 4.09
N LYS A 170 -5.94 -22.43 3.10
CA LYS A 170 -7.18 -22.94 2.52
C LYS A 170 -6.93 -23.89 1.34
N SER A 171 -6.02 -23.54 0.41
CA SER A 171 -5.77 -24.33 -0.79
C SER A 171 -4.67 -25.38 -0.63
N GLY A 172 -3.83 -25.28 0.40
CA GLY A 172 -2.66 -26.16 0.56
C GLY A 172 -1.52 -25.88 -0.42
N GLU A 173 -1.69 -24.96 -1.35
CA GLU A 173 -0.71 -24.62 -2.37
C GLU A 173 0.48 -23.85 -1.79
N ALA A 174 1.64 -24.06 -2.41
CA ALA A 174 2.85 -23.35 -2.02
C ALA A 174 2.73 -21.85 -2.27
N THR A 175 3.03 -21.03 -1.26
CA THR A 175 2.95 -19.57 -1.30
C THR A 175 4.30 -18.92 -1.05
N THR A 176 4.50 -17.74 -1.63
CA THR A 176 5.63 -16.83 -1.34
C THR A 176 5.08 -15.42 -1.08
N GLY A 177 3.92 -15.37 -0.46
CA GLY A 177 3.28 -14.11 -0.08
C GLY A 177 4.13 -13.33 0.94
N GLN A 178 3.84 -12.04 1.07
CA GLN A 178 4.61 -11.15 1.95
C GLN A 178 4.70 -11.68 3.39
N LYS A 179 3.56 -12.04 3.99
CA LYS A 179 3.51 -12.56 5.39
C LYS A 179 4.31 -13.85 5.59
N ASP A 180 4.33 -14.71 4.57
CA ASP A 180 5.06 -15.97 4.62
C ASP A 180 6.58 -15.74 4.53
N LEU A 181 7.00 -14.82 3.65
CA LEU A 181 8.41 -14.43 3.55
C LEU A 181 8.89 -13.68 4.81
N GLU A 182 8.06 -12.84 5.40
CA GLU A 182 8.35 -12.19 6.68
C GLU A 182 8.52 -13.21 7.81
N ALA A 183 7.71 -14.27 7.83
CA ALA A 183 7.85 -15.36 8.79
C ALA A 183 9.15 -16.15 8.59
N LEU A 184 9.54 -16.42 7.34
CA LEU A 184 10.82 -17.07 7.01
C LEU A 184 12.01 -16.18 7.39
N ALA A 185 11.94 -14.88 7.09
CA ALA A 185 12.98 -13.90 7.44
C ALA A 185 13.24 -13.88 8.95
N ARG A 186 12.20 -13.92 9.77
CA ARG A 186 12.33 -13.97 11.24
C ARG A 186 12.92 -15.28 11.72
N ARG A 187 12.44 -16.40 11.17
CA ARG A 187 12.85 -17.74 11.63
C ARG A 187 14.29 -18.08 11.27
N PHE A 188 14.70 -17.78 10.04
CA PHE A 188 15.97 -18.21 9.50
C PHE A 188 17.02 -17.10 9.42
N LYS A 189 16.62 -15.82 9.59
CA LYS A 189 17.50 -14.63 9.52
C LYS A 189 18.34 -14.57 8.23
N ASP A 190 17.89 -15.23 7.16
CA ASP A 190 18.54 -15.21 5.86
C ASP A 190 18.28 -13.87 5.16
N PRO A 191 19.33 -13.12 4.75
CA PRO A 191 19.21 -11.80 4.13
C PRO A 191 18.39 -11.82 2.84
N PHE A 192 18.33 -12.93 2.13
CA PHE A 192 17.52 -13.10 0.91
C PHE A 192 16.06 -12.70 1.12
N TYR A 193 15.42 -13.15 2.20
CA TYR A 193 14.00 -12.86 2.44
C TYR A 193 13.76 -11.37 2.63
N LYS A 194 14.63 -10.68 3.36
CA LYS A 194 14.53 -9.23 3.55
C LYS A 194 14.68 -8.50 2.22
N LYS A 195 15.68 -8.90 1.40
CA LYS A 195 15.91 -8.29 0.08
C LYS A 195 14.74 -8.47 -0.88
N ILE A 196 14.15 -9.67 -0.92
CA ILE A 196 12.94 -9.93 -1.73
C ILE A 196 11.77 -9.03 -1.29
N LEU A 197 11.56 -8.85 0.01
CA LEU A 197 10.50 -8.00 0.55
C LEU A 197 10.73 -6.52 0.19
N GLU A 198 11.95 -6.02 0.33
CA GLU A 198 12.36 -4.67 -0.08
C GLU A 198 12.11 -4.44 -1.57
N LEU A 199 12.58 -5.35 -2.43
CA LEU A 199 12.39 -5.28 -3.88
C LEU A 199 10.92 -5.29 -4.30
N ARG A 200 10.11 -6.16 -3.68
CA ARG A 200 8.67 -6.20 -3.96
C ARG A 200 7.98 -4.91 -3.53
N SER A 201 8.35 -4.37 -2.38
CA SER A 201 7.82 -3.09 -1.90
C SER A 201 8.13 -1.95 -2.87
N ILE A 202 9.39 -1.81 -3.32
CA ILE A 202 9.78 -0.79 -4.29
C ILE A 202 9.05 -1.00 -5.63
N SER A 203 8.98 -2.24 -6.11
CA SER A 203 8.28 -2.59 -7.35
C SER A 203 6.77 -2.28 -7.28
N ASP A 204 6.17 -2.47 -6.11
CA ASP A 204 4.76 -2.15 -5.86
C ASP A 204 4.55 -0.62 -5.89
N LEU A 205 5.46 0.16 -5.27
CA LEU A 205 5.41 1.62 -5.33
C LEU A 205 5.54 2.14 -6.78
N LEU A 206 6.46 1.57 -7.57
CA LEU A 206 6.60 1.91 -8.99
C LEU A 206 5.30 1.61 -9.75
N SER A 207 4.78 0.40 -9.66
CA SER A 207 3.63 -0.02 -10.44
C SER A 207 2.31 0.64 -10.02
N LYS A 208 2.11 0.84 -8.71
CA LYS A 208 0.86 1.41 -8.17
C LYS A 208 0.81 2.93 -8.28
N PHE A 209 1.95 3.60 -8.20
CA PHE A 209 2.01 5.06 -8.10
C PHE A 209 2.82 5.73 -9.20
N ALA A 210 4.11 5.37 -9.36
CA ALA A 210 5.00 6.10 -10.27
C ALA A 210 4.68 5.86 -11.75
N ASP A 211 4.39 4.61 -12.14
CA ASP A 211 4.07 4.20 -13.52
C ASP A 211 2.57 4.18 -13.82
N ASN A 212 1.74 4.31 -12.79
CA ASN A 212 0.31 4.30 -12.97
C ASN A 212 -0.18 5.65 -13.56
N PRO A 213 -0.81 5.63 -14.74
CA PRO A 213 -1.19 6.85 -15.46
C PRO A 213 -2.20 7.73 -14.71
N TRP A 214 -3.02 7.14 -13.83
CA TRP A 214 -3.99 7.90 -13.03
C TRP A 214 -3.35 8.86 -12.01
N TRP A 215 -2.09 8.63 -11.65
CA TRP A 215 -1.31 9.55 -10.80
C TRP A 215 -0.54 10.60 -11.61
N SER A 216 -0.62 10.56 -12.93
CA SER A 216 -0.01 11.57 -13.79
C SER A 216 -0.95 12.78 -13.89
N PRO A 217 -0.40 14.01 -13.77
CA PRO A 217 -1.21 15.22 -13.83
C PRO A 217 -1.87 15.37 -15.21
N ALA A 218 -3.10 15.83 -15.23
CA ALA A 218 -3.84 16.23 -16.41
C ALA A 218 -3.23 17.50 -17.06
N LYS A 219 -3.91 18.07 -18.08
CA LYS A 219 -3.42 19.27 -18.78
C LYS A 219 -3.28 20.49 -17.88
N ASP A 220 -4.14 20.60 -16.87
CA ASP A 220 -4.13 21.66 -15.85
C ASP A 220 -3.08 21.47 -14.75
N GLY A 221 -2.29 20.39 -14.81
CA GLY A 221 -1.26 20.07 -13.83
C GLY A 221 -1.78 19.35 -12.59
N ARG A 222 -3.03 18.92 -12.54
CA ARG A 222 -3.70 18.33 -11.38
C ARG A 222 -4.06 16.87 -11.60
N ILE A 223 -4.24 16.12 -10.51
CA ILE A 223 -4.93 14.83 -10.52
C ILE A 223 -6.36 15.03 -10.04
N HIS A 224 -7.28 14.25 -10.59
CA HIS A 224 -8.72 14.37 -10.34
C HIS A 224 -9.29 13.06 -9.80
N PRO A 225 -9.15 12.75 -8.49
CA PRO A 225 -9.72 11.55 -7.89
C PRO A 225 -11.25 11.53 -8.04
N SER A 226 -11.80 10.39 -8.42
CA SER A 226 -13.24 10.17 -8.44
C SER A 226 -13.68 9.44 -7.17
N PHE A 227 -14.83 9.80 -6.62
CA PHE A 227 -15.37 9.23 -5.39
C PHE A 227 -16.65 8.43 -5.67
N ASN A 228 -16.86 7.36 -4.90
CA ASN A 228 -18.09 6.57 -4.95
C ASN A 228 -18.51 6.11 -3.54
N PHE A 229 -19.76 5.67 -3.41
CA PHE A 229 -20.43 5.29 -2.16
C PHE A 229 -20.55 3.76 -1.98
N ASN A 230 -19.80 2.96 -2.75
CA ASN A 230 -19.96 1.51 -2.81
C ASN A 230 -19.52 0.71 -1.57
N PRO A 231 -18.59 1.16 -0.69
CA PRO A 231 -18.22 0.39 0.48
C PRO A 231 -19.42 0.12 1.40
N SER A 232 -19.56 -1.14 1.85
CA SER A 232 -20.63 -1.59 2.74
C SER A 232 -20.69 -0.83 4.07
N THR A 233 -19.54 -0.38 4.57
CA THR A 233 -19.41 0.49 5.76
C THR A 233 -19.86 1.92 5.54
N GLY A 234 -20.44 2.24 4.38
CA GLY A 234 -20.82 3.60 4.03
C GLY A 234 -19.66 4.57 3.81
N ARG A 235 -18.40 4.12 3.89
CA ARG A 235 -17.23 4.98 3.60
C ARG A 235 -17.22 5.44 2.15
N LEU A 236 -16.57 6.55 1.88
CA LEU A 236 -16.24 6.95 0.51
C LEU A 236 -15.08 6.08 0.01
N ALA A 237 -15.14 5.66 -1.24
CA ALA A 237 -14.02 5.04 -1.93
C ALA A 237 -13.53 5.96 -3.06
N ALA A 238 -12.23 6.20 -3.09
CA ALA A 238 -11.60 6.96 -4.17
C ALA A 238 -11.06 6.04 -5.26
N SER A 239 -11.07 6.52 -6.51
CA SER A 239 -10.54 5.81 -7.67
C SER A 239 -10.01 6.81 -8.71
N ARG A 240 -9.08 6.36 -9.53
CA ARG A 240 -8.57 7.09 -10.70
C ARG A 240 -8.01 8.50 -10.42
N PRO A 241 -7.06 8.68 -9.49
CA PRO A 241 -6.40 7.68 -8.66
C PRO A 241 -7.13 7.43 -7.33
N ASN A 242 -6.78 6.31 -6.62
CA ASN A 242 -7.23 6.11 -5.26
C ASN A 242 -6.34 6.90 -4.29
N ILE A 243 -6.67 8.16 -4.06
CA ILE A 243 -5.92 9.08 -3.18
C ILE A 243 -5.89 8.60 -1.72
N GLN A 244 -6.88 7.81 -1.29
CA GLN A 244 -6.95 7.25 0.05
C GLN A 244 -5.88 6.17 0.31
N GLN A 245 -5.28 5.61 -0.76
CA GLN A 245 -4.15 4.69 -0.66
C GLN A 245 -2.79 5.40 -0.73
N SER A 246 -2.75 6.72 -0.63
CA SER A 246 -1.51 7.50 -0.66
C SER A 246 -0.53 7.02 0.42
N VAL A 247 0.74 6.90 0.05
CA VAL A 247 1.80 6.42 0.96
C VAL A 247 2.11 7.50 1.98
N LYS A 248 1.84 7.24 3.26
CA LYS A 248 2.12 8.18 4.38
C LYS A 248 3.42 7.83 5.11
N ARG A 249 3.73 6.53 5.24
CA ARG A 249 4.80 6.03 6.11
C ARG A 249 5.90 5.33 5.31
N GLY A 250 7.04 5.09 5.98
CA GLY A 250 8.18 4.40 5.39
C GLY A 250 9.12 5.34 4.64
N GLU A 251 10.18 4.77 4.08
CA GLU A 251 11.29 5.48 3.45
C GLU A 251 10.87 6.43 2.32
N TYR A 252 9.82 6.04 1.57
CA TYR A 252 9.37 6.80 0.39
C TYR A 252 8.08 7.59 0.62
N GLY A 253 7.53 7.59 1.85
CA GLY A 253 6.24 8.23 2.13
C GLY A 253 6.27 9.74 1.94
N ALA A 254 7.23 10.42 2.56
CA ALA A 254 7.41 11.86 2.41
C ALA A 254 7.73 12.24 0.95
N LEU A 255 8.62 11.48 0.30
CA LEU A 255 8.98 11.72 -1.11
C LEU A 255 7.78 11.56 -2.05
N PHE A 256 6.90 10.55 -1.79
CA PHE A 256 5.66 10.41 -2.53
C PHE A 256 4.70 11.58 -2.29
N ARG A 257 4.56 12.03 -1.04
CA ARG A 257 3.64 13.12 -0.70
C ARG A 257 4.15 14.49 -1.10
N ASN A 258 5.45 14.70 -1.22
CA ASN A 258 6.05 15.98 -1.66
C ASN A 258 5.66 16.38 -3.10
N GLN A 259 5.16 15.46 -3.91
CA GLN A 259 4.66 15.79 -5.24
C GLN A 259 3.30 16.54 -5.21
N PHE A 260 2.55 16.49 -4.11
CA PHE A 260 1.27 17.19 -3.96
C PHE A 260 1.51 18.53 -3.29
N ILE A 261 1.22 19.60 -4.02
CA ILE A 261 1.56 20.96 -3.62
C ILE A 261 0.33 21.87 -3.61
N ALA A 262 0.40 22.91 -2.82
CA ALA A 262 -0.59 23.99 -2.86
C ALA A 262 -0.44 24.82 -4.13
N SER A 263 -1.53 25.44 -4.57
CA SER A 263 -1.48 26.47 -5.62
C SER A 263 -0.76 27.72 -5.10
N PRO A 264 -0.21 28.59 -5.98
CA PRO A 264 0.44 29.82 -5.56
C PRO A 264 -0.46 30.69 -4.65
N GLY A 265 0.08 31.18 -3.53
CA GLY A 265 -0.64 31.96 -2.52
C GLY A 265 -1.57 31.15 -1.63
N MET A 266 -1.47 29.81 -1.67
CA MET A 266 -2.30 28.89 -0.90
C MET A 266 -1.43 27.96 -0.04
N LEU A 267 -2.03 27.38 1.00
CA LEU A 267 -1.47 26.30 1.83
C LEU A 267 -2.36 25.08 1.78
N LEU A 268 -1.77 23.90 1.79
CA LEU A 268 -2.47 22.67 2.12
C LEU A 268 -2.71 22.61 3.62
N VAL A 269 -3.90 22.22 4.02
CA VAL A 269 -4.28 22.00 5.41
C VAL A 269 -5.00 20.67 5.51
N ALA A 270 -4.47 19.76 6.32
CA ALA A 270 -5.12 18.49 6.64
C ALA A 270 -5.72 18.58 8.04
N VAL A 271 -6.97 18.21 8.19
CA VAL A 271 -7.68 18.17 9.48
C VAL A 271 -8.22 16.76 9.66
N ASP A 272 -7.76 16.08 10.72
CA ASP A 272 -7.99 14.65 10.98
C ASP A 272 -8.67 14.45 12.34
N TYR A 273 -9.69 13.61 12.41
CA TYR A 273 -10.34 13.29 13.67
C TYR A 273 -9.45 12.45 14.58
N SER A 274 -9.22 12.92 15.80
CA SER A 274 -8.37 12.25 16.77
C SER A 274 -9.03 10.98 17.32
N SER A 275 -8.51 9.81 16.91
CA SER A 275 -8.96 8.50 17.41
C SER A 275 -10.48 8.24 17.29
N ILE A 276 -11.14 8.77 16.26
CA ILE A 276 -12.61 8.74 16.11
C ILE A 276 -13.21 7.34 16.31
N GLU A 277 -12.63 6.29 15.71
CA GLU A 277 -13.17 4.93 15.84
C GLU A 277 -13.11 4.42 17.29
N ALA A 278 -12.06 4.76 18.06
CA ALA A 278 -11.96 4.40 19.46
C ALA A 278 -12.94 5.18 20.33
N VAL A 279 -13.10 6.48 20.09
CA VAL A 279 -14.08 7.33 20.80
C VAL A 279 -15.50 6.81 20.56
N LEU A 280 -15.85 6.51 19.31
CA LEU A 280 -17.16 5.95 18.96
C LEU A 280 -17.39 4.55 19.58
N THR A 281 -16.35 3.71 19.61
CA THR A 281 -16.44 2.42 20.30
C THR A 281 -16.76 2.60 21.78
N GLY A 282 -16.15 3.60 22.43
CA GLY A 282 -16.46 3.98 23.81
C GLY A 282 -17.90 4.45 23.98
N TRP A 283 -18.40 5.27 23.06
CA TRP A 283 -19.78 5.75 23.07
C TRP A 283 -20.79 4.59 22.94
N PHE A 284 -20.60 3.69 21.96
CA PHE A 284 -21.43 2.50 21.82
C PHE A 284 -21.36 1.57 23.03
N GLY A 285 -20.18 1.46 23.65
CA GLY A 285 -19.97 0.68 24.87
C GLY A 285 -20.48 1.36 26.15
N LYS A 286 -21.00 2.59 26.06
CA LYS A 286 -21.41 3.42 27.19
C LYS A 286 -20.31 3.52 28.27
N ASP A 287 -19.07 3.73 27.82
CA ASP A 287 -17.87 3.73 28.65
C ASP A 287 -17.18 5.11 28.60
N GLU A 288 -17.59 6.02 29.48
CA GLU A 288 -17.05 7.38 29.55
C GLU A 288 -15.56 7.42 29.85
N GLU A 289 -15.06 6.51 30.70
CA GLU A 289 -13.62 6.44 31.01
C GLU A 289 -12.81 6.00 29.79
N PHE A 290 -13.35 5.07 29.00
CA PHE A 290 -12.76 4.68 27.74
C PHE A 290 -12.75 5.84 26.73
N ILE A 291 -13.85 6.61 26.63
CA ILE A 291 -13.92 7.79 25.77
C ILE A 291 -12.84 8.81 26.17
N LYS A 292 -12.69 9.12 27.46
CA LYS A 292 -11.64 10.03 27.97
C LYS A 292 -10.25 9.52 27.62
N ALA A 293 -9.99 8.22 27.84
CA ALA A 293 -8.71 7.60 27.50
C ALA A 293 -8.42 7.65 25.99
N ALA A 294 -9.44 7.40 25.16
CA ALA A 294 -9.33 7.44 23.69
C ALA A 294 -9.00 8.86 23.19
N LYS A 295 -9.65 9.89 23.74
CA LYS A 295 -9.39 11.30 23.41
C LYS A 295 -7.97 11.76 23.79
N LEU A 296 -7.35 11.19 24.80
CA LEU A 296 -6.00 11.56 25.22
C LEU A 296 -4.91 10.73 24.52
N SER A 297 -4.83 9.47 24.79
CA SER A 297 -4.01 8.45 24.09
C SER A 297 -4.16 7.09 24.79
N ILE A 298 -5.19 6.36 24.50
CA ILE A 298 -5.44 5.04 25.08
C ILE A 298 -4.24 4.08 24.93
N HIS A 299 -3.45 4.26 23.85
CA HIS A 299 -2.26 3.47 23.62
C HIS A 299 -1.14 3.75 24.62
N ALA A 300 -0.93 5.02 24.96
CA ALA A 300 0.07 5.41 25.97
C ALA A 300 -0.38 5.01 27.38
N ILE A 301 -1.69 5.09 27.65
CA ILE A 301 -2.26 4.67 28.93
C ILE A 301 -2.08 3.16 29.10
N LEU A 302 -2.43 2.33 28.10
CA LEU A 302 -2.16 0.90 28.14
C LEU A 302 -0.66 0.58 28.28
N ALA A 303 0.19 1.32 27.55
CA ALA A 303 1.64 1.17 27.65
C ALA A 303 2.16 1.48 29.05
N SER A 304 1.59 2.47 29.79
CA SER A 304 1.97 2.77 31.16
C SER A 304 1.68 1.62 32.13
N HIS A 305 0.53 0.95 31.98
CA HIS A 305 0.19 -0.25 32.73
C HIS A 305 1.16 -1.39 32.45
N TYR A 306 1.49 -1.61 31.17
CA TYR A 306 2.43 -2.64 30.77
C TYR A 306 3.85 -2.37 31.27
N LEU A 307 4.32 -1.13 31.16
CA LEU A 307 5.64 -0.72 31.67
C LEU A 307 5.73 -0.86 33.18
N LYS A 308 4.65 -0.57 33.95
CA LYS A 308 4.61 -0.85 35.38
C LYS A 308 4.81 -2.34 35.66
N GLN A 309 4.10 -3.21 34.94
CA GLN A 309 4.27 -4.66 35.10
C GLN A 309 5.71 -5.12 34.83
N LEU A 310 6.43 -4.42 33.93
CA LEU A 310 7.83 -4.67 33.62
C LEU A 310 8.83 -4.01 34.60
N GLY A 311 8.36 -3.28 35.62
CA GLY A 311 9.19 -2.51 36.55
C GLY A 311 9.92 -1.32 35.90
N LYS A 312 9.41 -0.78 34.79
CA LYS A 312 10.00 0.33 34.02
C LYS A 312 9.23 1.63 34.16
N TRP A 313 8.13 1.63 34.89
CA TRP A 313 7.25 2.76 35.14
C TRP A 313 6.64 2.61 36.52
N ASP A 314 6.64 3.68 37.32
CA ASP A 314 6.25 3.57 38.73
C ASP A 314 4.75 3.42 38.90
N GLU A 315 3.96 4.31 38.32
CA GLU A 315 2.51 4.36 38.45
C GLU A 315 1.84 4.53 37.08
N PRO A 316 0.83 3.71 36.71
CA PRO A 316 0.11 3.86 35.45
C PRO A 316 -0.56 5.22 35.36
N ILE A 317 -0.71 5.73 34.14
CA ILE A 317 -1.44 6.98 33.89
C ILE A 317 -2.88 6.79 34.37
N SER A 318 -3.31 7.63 35.32
CA SER A 318 -4.68 7.65 35.84
C SER A 318 -5.45 8.82 35.26
N MET A 319 -6.72 8.60 34.95
CA MET A 319 -7.63 9.67 34.51
C MET A 319 -8.00 10.66 35.61
N SER A 320 -7.62 10.37 36.86
CA SER A 320 -7.76 11.29 38.00
C SER A 320 -6.62 12.31 38.15
N TRP A 321 -5.52 12.14 37.38
CA TRP A 321 -4.43 13.14 37.38
C TRP A 321 -4.87 14.42 36.65
N ASP A 322 -4.18 15.51 36.93
CA ASP A 322 -4.35 16.72 36.15
C ASP A 322 -3.93 16.50 34.68
N LEU A 323 -4.51 17.28 33.77
CA LEU A 323 -4.34 17.12 32.35
C LEU A 323 -2.87 17.29 31.89
N ASP A 324 -2.14 18.20 32.50
CA ASP A 324 -0.74 18.48 32.11
C ASP A 324 0.18 17.35 32.55
N LYS A 325 -0.05 16.75 33.72
CA LYS A 325 0.65 15.53 34.16
C LYS A 325 0.37 14.37 33.19
N ILE A 326 -0.89 14.18 32.79
CA ILE A 326 -1.26 13.14 31.81
C ILE A 326 -0.55 13.37 30.47
N LYS A 327 -0.61 14.59 29.92
CA LYS A 327 0.05 14.93 28.64
C LYS A 327 1.56 14.74 28.70
N SER A 328 2.19 15.14 29.81
CA SER A 328 3.63 14.94 30.05
C SER A 328 3.99 13.46 30.06
N ALA A 329 3.26 12.64 30.81
CA ALA A 329 3.47 11.19 30.88
C ALA A 329 3.30 10.51 29.50
N ILE A 330 2.26 10.88 28.74
CA ILE A 330 2.03 10.41 27.37
C ILE A 330 3.23 10.76 26.47
N SER A 331 3.73 12.01 26.56
CA SER A 331 4.89 12.45 25.78
C SER A 331 6.15 11.63 26.09
N ILE A 332 6.40 11.37 27.37
CA ILE A 332 7.54 10.55 27.81
C ILE A 332 7.41 9.13 27.25
N ILE A 333 6.23 8.51 27.35
CA ILE A 333 6.00 7.15 26.84
C ILE A 333 6.20 7.08 25.34
N LYS A 334 5.63 8.03 24.58
CA LYS A 334 5.80 8.10 23.12
C LYS A 334 7.25 8.27 22.70
N LYS A 335 8.07 9.01 23.45
CA LYS A 335 9.48 9.30 23.12
C LYS A 335 10.44 8.24 23.64
N LYS A 336 10.36 7.89 24.92
CA LYS A 336 11.34 7.02 25.59
C LYS A 336 10.97 5.54 25.53
N PHE A 337 9.69 5.20 25.47
CA PHE A 337 9.17 3.83 25.52
C PHE A 337 8.36 3.48 24.25
N TYR A 338 8.79 3.99 23.12
CA TYR A 338 8.10 3.79 21.83
C TYR A 338 7.75 2.32 21.51
N PRO A 339 8.61 1.31 21.80
CA PRO A 339 8.25 -0.09 21.57
C PRO A 339 6.99 -0.54 22.32
N ALA A 340 6.88 -0.17 23.61
CA ALA A 340 5.69 -0.50 24.41
C ALA A 340 4.45 0.26 23.92
N TYR A 341 4.62 1.51 23.51
CA TYR A 341 3.56 2.30 22.88
C TYR A 341 3.07 1.66 21.56
N ASP A 342 3.97 1.26 20.67
CA ASP A 342 3.61 0.60 19.39
C ASP A 342 2.95 -0.76 19.62
N GLN A 343 3.44 -1.56 20.57
CA GLN A 343 2.80 -2.80 20.99
C GLN A 343 1.37 -2.56 21.47
N SER A 344 1.18 -1.61 22.37
CA SER A 344 -0.14 -1.22 22.90
C SER A 344 -1.07 -0.74 21.80
N LYS A 345 -0.58 0.08 20.87
CA LYS A 345 -1.36 0.55 19.73
C LYS A 345 -1.90 -0.60 18.89
N ARG A 346 -1.08 -1.60 18.59
CA ARG A 346 -1.48 -2.78 17.80
C ARG A 346 -2.46 -3.68 18.55
N VAL A 347 -2.27 -3.84 19.85
CA VAL A 347 -3.20 -4.60 20.69
C VAL A 347 -4.56 -3.92 20.73
N VAL A 348 -4.63 -2.63 21.03
CA VAL A 348 -5.90 -1.87 21.10
C VAL A 348 -6.66 -1.99 19.79
N TYR A 349 -6.06 -1.60 18.65
CA TYR A 349 -6.77 -1.62 17.37
C TYR A 349 -7.31 -3.00 16.98
N LEU A 350 -6.48 -4.04 17.13
CA LEU A 350 -6.92 -5.38 16.77
C LEU A 350 -7.96 -5.93 17.76
N SER A 351 -7.86 -5.57 19.05
CA SER A 351 -8.80 -6.01 20.08
C SER A 351 -10.17 -5.38 19.92
N LEU A 352 -10.26 -4.10 19.54
CA LEU A 352 -11.54 -3.43 19.27
C LEU A 352 -12.35 -4.14 18.18
N TYR A 353 -11.70 -4.77 17.22
CA TYR A 353 -12.32 -5.53 16.13
C TYR A 353 -12.27 -7.06 16.32
N GLY A 354 -12.25 -7.54 17.56
CA GLY A 354 -12.34 -8.97 17.89
C GLY A 354 -11.08 -9.77 17.51
N GLY A 355 -9.93 -9.11 17.33
CA GLY A 355 -8.65 -9.77 17.11
C GLY A 355 -8.20 -10.54 18.36
N LYS A 356 -7.82 -11.83 18.20
CA LYS A 356 -7.29 -12.67 19.26
C LYS A 356 -5.76 -12.54 19.39
N PRO A 357 -5.13 -12.88 20.53
CA PRO A 357 -3.68 -12.73 20.74
C PRO A 357 -2.82 -13.37 19.65
N ARG A 358 -3.22 -14.56 19.20
CA ARG A 358 -2.54 -15.26 18.10
C ARG A 358 -2.56 -14.45 16.80
N MET A 359 -3.68 -13.78 16.50
CA MET A 359 -3.81 -12.91 15.33
C MET A 359 -2.94 -11.66 15.47
N ILE A 360 -2.94 -11.03 16.67
CA ILE A 360 -2.11 -9.86 16.99
C ILE A 360 -0.64 -10.20 16.73
N TYR A 361 -0.15 -11.34 17.25
CA TYR A 361 1.22 -11.80 17.08
C TYR A 361 1.60 -11.99 15.60
N TYR A 362 0.79 -12.75 14.84
CA TYR A 362 1.12 -13.07 13.45
C TYR A 362 0.92 -11.91 12.47
N GLN A 363 0.08 -10.94 12.80
CA GLN A 363 -0.09 -9.75 11.96
C GLN A 363 0.96 -8.67 12.20
N ASN A 364 1.68 -8.73 13.33
CA ASN A 364 2.69 -7.75 13.71
C ASN A 364 4.07 -8.40 13.89
N PRO A 365 4.69 -8.84 12.77
CA PRO A 365 5.99 -9.48 12.82
C PRO A 365 7.08 -8.60 13.42
N GLY A 366 7.83 -9.15 14.39
CA GLY A 366 8.95 -8.47 15.03
C GLY A 366 8.57 -7.44 16.11
N VAL A 367 7.28 -7.23 16.36
CA VAL A 367 6.78 -6.30 17.38
C VAL A 367 6.65 -6.98 18.74
N PHE A 368 6.24 -8.24 18.76
CA PHE A 368 6.04 -9.04 19.97
C PHE A 368 7.01 -10.22 20.02
N ASN A 369 7.47 -10.58 21.22
CA ASN A 369 8.35 -11.73 21.43
C ASN A 369 7.57 -13.05 21.42
N SER A 370 6.31 -13.05 21.83
CA SER A 370 5.49 -14.25 21.94
C SER A 370 3.98 -13.97 21.88
N ILE A 371 3.21 -15.04 21.61
CA ILE A 371 1.74 -14.99 21.74
C ILE A 371 1.32 -14.71 23.18
N LYS A 372 2.12 -15.21 24.18
CA LYS A 372 1.86 -14.97 25.61
C LYS A 372 1.92 -13.48 25.95
N GLU A 373 2.89 -12.75 25.40
CA GLU A 373 2.99 -11.29 25.55
C GLU A 373 1.74 -10.58 24.98
N CYS A 374 1.28 -10.99 23.79
CA CYS A 374 0.04 -10.47 23.21
C CYS A 374 -1.17 -10.78 24.09
N THR A 375 -1.23 -11.98 24.71
CA THR A 375 -2.31 -12.36 25.63
C THR A 375 -2.31 -11.46 26.86
N GLN A 376 -1.16 -11.29 27.48
CA GLN A 376 -1.01 -10.43 28.68
C GLN A 376 -1.46 -8.99 28.40
N LEU A 377 -1.00 -8.40 27.30
CA LEU A 377 -1.39 -7.04 26.92
C LEU A 377 -2.89 -6.93 26.57
N GLN A 378 -3.46 -7.92 25.89
CA GLN A 378 -4.90 -7.92 25.58
C GLN A 378 -5.76 -8.12 26.83
N ASP A 379 -5.37 -9.01 27.73
CA ASP A 379 -6.07 -9.22 29.01
C ASP A 379 -6.00 -7.95 29.87
N MET A 380 -4.83 -7.31 29.93
CA MET A 380 -4.65 -6.02 30.61
C MET A 380 -5.58 -4.96 29.99
N PHE A 381 -5.64 -4.85 28.66
CA PHE A 381 -6.51 -3.90 27.98
C PHE A 381 -7.97 -4.08 28.37
N PHE A 382 -8.49 -5.31 28.31
CA PHE A 382 -9.89 -5.58 28.63
C PHE A 382 -10.21 -5.56 30.15
N SER A 383 -9.22 -5.77 31.01
CA SER A 383 -9.43 -5.74 32.46
C SER A 383 -9.30 -4.35 33.08
N THR A 384 -8.53 -3.43 32.43
CA THR A 384 -8.24 -2.11 32.99
C THR A 384 -8.92 -0.96 32.25
N LEU A 385 -8.96 -1.01 30.93
CA LEU A 385 -9.38 0.14 30.12
C LEU A 385 -10.67 -0.12 29.32
N ALA A 386 -10.99 -1.34 29.00
CA ALA A 386 -12.05 -1.68 28.01
C ALA A 386 -13.03 -2.74 28.54
N VAL A 387 -13.35 -2.71 29.83
CA VAL A 387 -14.23 -3.70 30.48
C VAL A 387 -15.62 -3.71 29.86
N LYS A 388 -16.23 -2.54 29.69
CA LYS A 388 -17.56 -2.41 29.07
C LYS A 388 -17.52 -2.70 27.57
N ILE A 389 -16.40 -2.41 26.92
CA ILE A 389 -16.23 -2.68 25.47
C ILE A 389 -16.30 -4.17 25.17
N LYS A 390 -15.71 -5.02 26.04
CA LYS A 390 -15.80 -6.47 25.87
C LYS A 390 -17.23 -6.99 25.92
N LYS A 391 -18.06 -6.44 26.80
CA LYS A 391 -19.49 -6.75 26.88
C LYS A 391 -20.20 -6.26 25.62
N TRP A 392 -19.99 -5.00 25.24
CA TRP A 392 -20.57 -4.41 24.04
C TRP A 392 -20.27 -5.25 22.78
N GLN A 393 -19.05 -5.76 22.64
CA GLN A 393 -18.70 -6.64 21.52
C GLN A 393 -19.59 -7.89 21.45
N SER A 394 -19.88 -8.53 22.60
CA SER A 394 -20.80 -9.67 22.65
C SER A 394 -22.22 -9.25 22.27
N ASP A 395 -22.70 -8.14 22.84
CA ASP A 395 -24.06 -7.64 22.62
C ASP A 395 -24.27 -7.28 21.11
N VAL A 396 -23.28 -6.68 20.46
CA VAL A 396 -23.32 -6.34 19.02
C VAL A 396 -23.36 -7.59 18.14
N LEU A 397 -22.54 -8.60 18.46
CA LEU A 397 -22.55 -9.85 17.70
C LEU A 397 -23.89 -10.59 17.82
N GLU A 398 -24.47 -10.64 19.01
CA GLU A 398 -25.80 -11.22 19.23
C GLU A 398 -26.88 -10.43 18.50
N LEU A 399 -26.82 -9.09 18.55
CA LEU A 399 -27.76 -8.22 17.85
C LEU A 399 -27.68 -8.45 16.34
N ALA A 400 -26.48 -8.40 15.76
CA ALA A 400 -26.25 -8.62 14.34
C ALA A 400 -26.67 -10.03 13.88
N HIS A 401 -26.45 -11.05 14.72
CA HIS A 401 -26.89 -12.42 14.45
C HIS A 401 -28.40 -12.55 14.44
N ARG A 402 -29.09 -11.94 15.42
CA ARG A 402 -30.54 -12.05 15.59
C ARG A 402 -31.34 -11.32 14.51
N GLN A 403 -30.93 -10.07 14.18
CA GLN A 403 -31.70 -9.24 13.25
C GLN A 403 -31.11 -9.18 11.83
N CYS A 404 -29.96 -9.83 11.60
CA CYS A 404 -29.25 -9.89 10.33
C CYS A 404 -28.78 -8.52 9.78
N TYR A 405 -28.75 -7.47 10.58
CA TYR A 405 -28.20 -6.17 10.20
C TYR A 405 -27.74 -5.39 11.44
N LEU A 406 -26.92 -4.38 11.19
CA LEU A 406 -26.64 -3.31 12.16
C LEU A 406 -26.98 -1.98 11.50
N GLU A 407 -27.45 -1.04 12.32
CA GLU A 407 -27.79 0.32 11.88
C GLU A 407 -27.10 1.33 12.78
N ASN A 408 -26.41 2.30 12.18
CA ASN A 408 -25.77 3.36 12.94
C ASN A 408 -26.75 4.49 13.30
N PRO A 409 -26.40 5.42 14.20
CA PRO A 409 -27.27 6.53 14.61
C PRO A 409 -27.74 7.46 13.48
N PHE A 410 -27.10 7.41 12.32
CA PHE A 410 -27.45 8.19 11.13
C PHE A 410 -28.31 7.40 10.13
N GLY A 411 -28.81 6.21 10.50
CA GLY A 411 -29.68 5.39 9.66
C GLY A 411 -28.95 4.56 8.60
N HIS A 412 -27.61 4.53 8.58
CA HIS A 412 -26.89 3.62 7.69
C HIS A 412 -27.02 2.18 8.18
N ARG A 413 -27.50 1.30 7.28
CA ARG A 413 -27.77 -0.11 7.57
C ARG A 413 -26.89 -1.03 6.75
N HIS A 414 -26.24 -2.00 7.42
CA HIS A 414 -25.45 -3.06 6.80
C HIS A 414 -25.95 -4.43 7.24
N TYR A 415 -26.07 -5.37 6.30
CA TYR A 415 -26.61 -6.72 6.53
C TYR A 415 -25.50 -7.75 6.72
N PHE A 416 -25.76 -8.70 7.65
CA PHE A 416 -24.84 -9.76 8.04
C PHE A 416 -25.57 -11.10 8.08
N PHE A 417 -24.97 -12.16 7.56
CA PHE A 417 -25.59 -13.49 7.46
C PHE A 417 -24.81 -14.60 8.16
N ASP A 418 -23.53 -14.35 8.51
CA ASP A 418 -22.64 -15.32 9.18
C ASP A 418 -21.84 -14.62 10.29
N VAL A 419 -22.52 -14.22 11.35
CA VAL A 419 -21.92 -13.54 12.51
C VAL A 419 -21.54 -14.53 13.60
N LEU A 420 -22.46 -15.41 13.99
CA LEU A 420 -22.25 -16.48 14.97
C LEU A 420 -22.59 -17.83 14.33
N ASN A 421 -21.76 -18.84 14.59
CA ASN A 421 -22.04 -20.22 14.17
C ASN A 421 -22.95 -20.94 15.19
N GLU A 422 -23.45 -22.13 14.85
CA GLU A 422 -24.34 -22.94 15.69
C GLU A 422 -23.82 -23.24 17.11
N LYS A 423 -22.50 -23.17 17.31
CA LYS A 423 -21.82 -23.38 18.60
C LYS A 423 -21.57 -22.07 19.36
N GLY A 424 -22.13 -20.94 18.92
CA GLY A 424 -21.91 -19.62 19.51
C GLY A 424 -20.51 -19.03 19.23
N GLY A 425 -19.71 -19.66 18.38
CA GLY A 425 -18.42 -19.12 17.97
C GLY A 425 -18.56 -18.08 16.86
N MET A 426 -17.51 -17.25 16.67
CA MET A 426 -17.49 -16.21 15.64
C MET A 426 -17.56 -16.81 14.24
N GLY A 427 -18.54 -16.38 13.45
CA GLY A 427 -18.67 -16.63 12.02
C GLY A 427 -17.68 -15.83 11.17
N SER A 428 -17.78 -15.94 9.86
CA SER A 428 -16.85 -15.26 8.94
C SER A 428 -16.99 -13.75 8.93
N GLN A 429 -18.21 -13.21 9.19
CA GLN A 429 -18.52 -11.78 9.20
C GLN A 429 -18.47 -11.14 10.61
N ALA A 430 -18.15 -11.89 11.66
CA ALA A 430 -18.18 -11.37 13.04
C ALA A 430 -17.26 -10.15 13.24
N LYS A 431 -16.10 -10.12 12.58
CA LYS A 431 -15.18 -8.99 12.70
C LYS A 431 -15.68 -7.76 11.95
N ASP A 432 -16.32 -7.98 10.82
CA ASP A 432 -16.93 -6.90 10.04
C ASP A 432 -18.10 -6.29 10.81
N ALA A 433 -18.90 -7.12 11.51
CA ALA A 433 -19.97 -6.65 12.39
C ALA A 433 -19.45 -5.81 13.57
N LEU A 434 -18.33 -6.21 14.22
CA LEU A 434 -17.71 -5.41 15.29
C LEU A 434 -17.14 -4.08 14.79
N ALA A 435 -16.67 -4.03 13.56
CA ALA A 435 -16.14 -2.81 12.96
C ALA A 435 -17.22 -1.88 12.42
N GLU A 436 -18.38 -2.42 12.07
CA GLU A 436 -19.45 -1.71 11.35
C GLU A 436 -19.90 -0.42 12.04
N LEU A 437 -20.36 -0.52 13.29
CA LEU A 437 -20.94 0.64 13.96
C LEU A 437 -19.95 1.79 14.13
N PRO A 438 -18.73 1.60 14.64
CA PRO A 438 -17.75 2.69 14.74
C PRO A 438 -17.34 3.26 13.37
N GLN A 439 -17.14 2.40 12.37
CA GLN A 439 -16.65 2.83 11.06
C GLN A 439 -17.71 3.54 10.22
N SER A 440 -18.94 3.01 10.20
CA SER A 440 -20.04 3.64 9.46
C SER A 440 -20.48 4.94 10.12
N THR A 441 -20.47 5.01 11.46
CA THR A 441 -20.74 6.25 12.20
C THR A 441 -19.68 7.31 11.93
N ALA A 442 -18.38 6.97 12.00
CA ALA A 442 -17.29 7.86 11.63
C ALA A 442 -17.47 8.39 10.19
N SER A 443 -17.85 7.49 9.27
CA SER A 443 -18.13 7.87 7.89
C SER A 443 -19.30 8.84 7.78
N SER A 444 -20.37 8.64 8.54
CA SER A 444 -21.53 9.55 8.53
C SER A 444 -21.16 10.93 9.09
N ILE A 445 -20.37 10.98 10.16
CA ILE A 445 -19.91 12.24 10.78
C ILE A 445 -19.17 13.12 9.76
N TYR A 446 -18.11 12.60 9.13
CA TYR A 446 -17.33 13.45 8.21
C TYR A 446 -18.10 13.80 6.93
N LYS A 447 -19.05 12.97 6.49
CA LYS A 447 -19.96 13.32 5.38
C LYS A 447 -20.89 14.45 5.76
N GLU A 448 -21.48 14.42 6.96
CA GLU A 448 -22.30 15.49 7.46
C GLU A 448 -21.54 16.80 7.58
N VAL A 449 -20.33 16.74 8.08
CA VAL A 449 -19.43 17.89 8.11
C VAL A 449 -19.23 18.49 6.72
N MET A 450 -19.07 17.69 5.68
CA MET A 450 -18.98 18.19 4.30
C MET A 450 -20.29 18.83 3.81
N VAL A 451 -21.46 18.27 4.17
CA VAL A 451 -22.78 18.71 3.68
C VAL A 451 -23.31 19.93 4.43
N ARG A 452 -23.17 19.95 5.76
CA ARG A 452 -23.69 21.03 6.63
C ARG A 452 -22.89 22.32 6.55
N ARG A 453 -21.70 22.29 5.94
CA ARG A 453 -20.82 23.45 5.87
C ARG A 453 -21.37 24.57 5.05
N ARG A 454 -20.93 25.78 5.41
CA ARG A 454 -21.07 26.94 4.56
C ARG A 454 -20.46 26.62 3.20
N PRO A 455 -21.11 27.04 2.11
CA PRO A 455 -20.60 26.85 0.75
C PRO A 455 -19.12 27.28 0.59
N GLU A 456 -18.71 28.32 1.33
CA GLU A 456 -17.38 28.90 1.26
C GLU A 456 -16.29 27.90 1.69
N LEU A 457 -16.52 27.09 2.72
CA LEU A 457 -15.54 26.09 3.17
C LEU A 457 -15.43 24.90 2.22
N THR A 458 -16.51 24.54 1.52
CA THR A 458 -16.45 23.46 0.52
C THR A 458 -15.66 23.87 -0.73
N ASP A 459 -15.50 25.18 -0.98
CA ASP A 459 -14.71 25.70 -2.09
C ASP A 459 -13.22 25.43 -1.91
N TYR A 460 -12.77 25.26 -0.67
CA TYR A 460 -11.39 24.97 -0.33
C TYR A 460 -11.10 23.48 -0.16
N LEU A 461 -12.10 22.60 -0.14
CA LEU A 461 -11.91 21.16 0.04
C LEU A 461 -11.28 20.53 -1.21
N LEU A 462 -10.11 19.91 -1.05
CA LEU A 462 -9.42 19.19 -2.11
C LEU A 462 -9.75 17.69 -2.12
N SER A 463 -9.86 17.06 -0.95
CA SER A 463 -10.12 15.61 -0.88
C SER A 463 -10.53 15.15 0.52
N PRO A 464 -11.54 14.29 0.64
CA PRO A 464 -11.72 13.45 1.82
C PRO A 464 -10.77 12.24 1.76
N ILE A 465 -10.02 11.98 2.85
CA ILE A 465 -9.06 10.89 2.92
C ILE A 465 -9.28 10.13 4.24
N HIS A 466 -10.07 9.07 4.20
CA HIS A 466 -10.53 8.33 5.39
C HIS A 466 -11.31 9.24 6.37
N ASP A 467 -10.74 9.56 7.51
CA ASP A 467 -11.21 10.45 8.58
C ASP A 467 -10.54 11.84 8.54
N GLU A 468 -9.67 12.09 7.55
CA GLU A 468 -8.98 13.35 7.27
C GLU A 468 -9.69 14.11 6.14
N LEU A 469 -9.81 15.42 6.29
CA LEU A 469 -10.21 16.32 5.21
C LEU A 469 -9.01 17.18 4.80
N LEU A 470 -8.63 17.09 3.53
CA LEU A 470 -7.55 17.89 2.95
C LEU A 470 -8.12 19.12 2.28
N PHE A 471 -7.69 20.30 2.71
CA PHE A 471 -8.06 21.60 2.18
C PHE A 471 -6.88 22.30 1.51
N GLN A 472 -7.20 23.32 0.73
CA GLN A 472 -6.28 24.31 0.23
C GLN A 472 -6.80 25.68 0.60
N LEU A 473 -6.12 26.38 1.52
CA LEU A 473 -6.58 27.67 2.07
C LEU A 473 -5.67 28.81 1.61
N PRO A 474 -6.23 30.05 1.40
CA PRO A 474 -5.42 31.23 1.17
C PRO A 474 -4.48 31.51 2.35
N GLU A 475 -3.21 31.79 2.09
CA GLU A 475 -2.21 32.03 3.15
C GLU A 475 -2.57 33.21 4.07
N ASN A 476 -3.19 34.25 3.51
CA ASN A 476 -3.56 35.45 4.25
C ASN A 476 -4.83 35.31 5.12
N ALA A 477 -5.60 34.24 4.93
CA ALA A 477 -6.84 33.96 5.69
C ALA A 477 -6.81 32.60 6.38
N LYS A 478 -5.64 31.92 6.41
CA LYS A 478 -5.54 30.52 6.84
C LYS A 478 -5.94 30.31 8.30
N ASP A 479 -5.56 31.23 9.19
CA ASP A 479 -5.74 31.04 10.64
C ASP A 479 -7.23 31.10 11.00
N ASP A 480 -7.97 32.07 10.47
CA ASP A 480 -9.42 32.21 10.67
C ASP A 480 -10.17 31.02 10.06
N LEU A 481 -9.79 30.61 8.85
CA LEU A 481 -10.42 29.47 8.16
C LEU A 481 -10.11 28.13 8.84
N ILE A 482 -8.90 27.94 9.39
CA ILE A 482 -8.56 26.74 10.14
C ILE A 482 -9.39 26.69 11.43
N GLU A 483 -9.51 27.81 12.17
CA GLU A 483 -10.32 27.89 13.39
C GLU A 483 -11.79 27.58 13.09
N GLU A 484 -12.33 28.11 12.00
CA GLU A 484 -13.71 27.82 11.54
C GLU A 484 -13.88 26.32 11.19
N ILE A 485 -12.93 25.73 10.47
CA ILE A 485 -12.95 24.30 10.11
C ILE A 485 -12.89 23.42 11.36
N VAL A 486 -11.97 23.71 12.29
CA VAL A 486 -11.81 22.98 13.55
C VAL A 486 -13.09 23.08 14.38
N THR A 487 -13.63 24.27 14.55
CA THR A 487 -14.88 24.51 15.31
C THR A 487 -16.04 23.69 14.73
N GLU A 488 -16.19 23.69 13.42
CA GLU A 488 -17.27 22.93 12.76
C GLU A 488 -17.05 21.42 12.86
N MET A 489 -15.81 20.93 12.77
CA MET A 489 -15.52 19.50 12.92
C MET A 489 -15.71 19.01 14.36
N GLU A 490 -15.36 19.83 15.34
CA GLU A 490 -15.49 19.49 16.78
C GLU A 490 -16.89 19.76 17.35
N ARG A 491 -17.80 20.28 16.54
CA ARG A 491 -19.17 20.57 16.97
C ARG A 491 -19.84 19.34 17.55
N PRO A 492 -20.55 19.48 18.70
CA PRO A 492 -21.31 18.39 19.29
C PRO A 492 -22.28 17.75 18.30
N ILE A 493 -22.33 16.44 18.30
CA ILE A 493 -23.08 15.61 17.32
C ILE A 493 -24.40 15.21 17.98
N PRO A 494 -25.55 15.75 17.54
CA PRO A 494 -26.85 15.47 18.17
C PRO A 494 -27.20 13.98 18.18
N GLU A 495 -26.92 13.27 17.10
CA GLU A 495 -27.17 11.84 16.94
C GLU A 495 -26.34 10.95 17.91
N LEU A 496 -25.38 11.54 18.59
CA LEU A 496 -24.48 10.91 19.57
C LEU A 496 -24.58 11.57 20.94
N ASP A 497 -25.77 11.98 21.36
CA ASP A 497 -26.05 12.62 22.67
C ASP A 497 -25.15 13.84 22.94
N GLY A 498 -24.79 14.58 21.90
CA GLY A 498 -23.91 15.73 22.02
C GLY A 498 -22.41 15.39 22.16
N LEU A 499 -21.97 14.19 21.81
CA LEU A 499 -20.56 13.84 21.79
C LEU A 499 -19.79 14.76 20.86
N ALA A 500 -18.76 15.41 21.37
CA ALA A 500 -17.77 16.13 20.57
C ALA A 500 -16.49 15.29 20.43
N ILE A 501 -15.91 15.28 19.21
CA ILE A 501 -14.67 14.55 18.90
C ILE A 501 -13.63 15.57 18.47
N GLY A 502 -12.48 15.59 19.13
CA GLY A 502 -11.39 16.51 18.80
C GLY A 502 -10.73 16.22 17.47
N VAL A 503 -10.13 17.24 16.87
CA VAL A 503 -9.35 17.12 15.65
C VAL A 503 -7.90 17.54 15.85
N GLU A 504 -7.02 17.00 15.02
CA GLU A 504 -5.65 17.47 14.86
C GLU A 504 -5.49 18.04 13.46
N TRP A 505 -4.71 19.10 13.29
CA TRP A 505 -4.46 19.66 11.98
C TRP A 505 -2.98 19.91 11.72
N SER A 506 -2.61 19.95 10.48
CA SER A 506 -1.29 20.30 10.00
C SER A 506 -1.38 21.09 8.70
N ALA A 507 -0.43 22.00 8.46
CA ALA A 507 -0.40 22.84 7.28
C ALA A 507 1.00 22.88 6.67
N GLY A 508 1.07 23.06 5.34
CA GLY A 508 2.32 23.17 4.62
C GLY A 508 2.12 23.45 3.13
N HIS A 509 3.16 23.88 2.44
CA HIS A 509 3.10 24.06 0.99
C HIS A 509 3.09 22.74 0.22
N LYS A 510 3.56 21.66 0.84
CA LYS A 510 3.57 20.29 0.30
C LYS A 510 2.95 19.34 1.30
N TRP A 511 2.19 18.38 0.78
CA TRP A 511 1.55 17.39 1.66
C TRP A 511 2.57 16.54 2.44
N GLY A 512 3.77 16.31 1.91
CA GLY A 512 4.83 15.56 2.59
C GLY A 512 5.48 16.29 3.77
N GLU A 513 5.26 17.61 3.91
CA GLU A 513 5.71 18.44 5.03
C GLU A 513 4.76 18.38 6.22
N MET A 514 3.58 17.79 6.04
CA MET A 514 2.48 17.78 7.00
C MET A 514 2.45 16.45 7.78
N GLY A 515 3.47 16.15 8.57
CA GLY A 515 3.52 15.07 9.55
C GLY A 515 3.78 13.67 9.00
#